data_5badf0adb93a9db30885506eedb86a3b
#
_entry.id   5badf0adb93a9db30885506eedb86a3b
#
_cell.length_a   1.000
_cell.length_b   1.000
_cell.length_c   1.000
_cell.angle_alpha   90.00
_cell.angle_beta   90.00
_cell.angle_gamma   90.00
#
_symmetry.space_group_name_H-M   'P 1'
#
loop_
_entity.id
_entity.type
_entity.pdbx_description
1 polymer ?
#
loop_
_entity_poly.entity_id
_entity_poly.type
_entity_poly.pdbx_seq_one_letter_code
_entity_poly.pdbx_strand_id
1 'polypeptide(L)'
;AINLDIPPSNIICTGDIAGYCAQPSECLDLIEEWGIHAIRGNVEQNIIDEVDDCGCNFAEGGRCDTFSRQWFPFVKKNMTSSNIQYLEKLPNFISFYYAKKKVRVVHGSEEHISEFVFKSTPWEIKERNINLSQSDIILSGHAGIPFADQKDGLHWLNAGVIGMPANDGATDVWYL
;
A
#
# COMPACT_ATOMS: atom_id res chain seq x y z
N ALA A 1 -1.05 15.74 -7.90
CA ALA A 1 -2.44 15.63 -8.39
C ALA A 1 -2.93 16.99 -8.89
N ILE A 2 -3.00 18.03 -8.04
CA ILE A 2 -3.54 19.36 -8.41
C ILE A 2 -2.81 19.94 -9.64
N ASN A 3 -1.48 19.93 -9.65
CA ASN A 3 -0.69 20.46 -10.76
C ASN A 3 -0.77 19.65 -12.06
N LEU A 4 -1.33 18.45 -12.00
CA LEU A 4 -1.50 17.54 -13.14
C LEU A 4 -2.98 17.39 -13.54
N ASP A 5 -3.86 18.17 -12.91
CA ASP A 5 -5.31 18.11 -13.11
C ASP A 5 -5.91 16.69 -12.93
N ILE A 6 -5.31 15.87 -12.04
CA ILE A 6 -5.80 14.53 -11.73
C ILE A 6 -6.87 14.65 -10.64
N PRO A 7 -8.14 14.33 -10.94
CA PRO A 7 -9.19 14.39 -9.94
C PRO A 7 -8.97 13.29 -8.87
N PRO A 8 -9.36 13.52 -7.61
CA PRO A 8 -9.21 12.55 -6.53
C PRO A 8 -9.83 11.17 -6.84
N SER A 9 -10.94 11.14 -7.57
CA SER A 9 -11.60 9.90 -8.02
C SER A 9 -10.74 9.02 -8.94
N ASN A 10 -9.65 9.56 -9.48
CA ASN A 10 -8.70 8.83 -10.33
C ASN A 10 -7.41 8.48 -9.57
N ILE A 11 -7.40 8.67 -8.26
CA ILE A 11 -6.26 8.34 -7.40
C ILE A 11 -6.62 7.11 -6.56
N ILE A 12 -5.70 6.16 -6.50
CA ILE A 12 -5.83 4.97 -5.66
C ILE A 12 -4.65 4.92 -4.70
N CYS A 13 -4.93 4.84 -3.41
CA CYS A 13 -3.93 4.57 -2.39
C CYS A 13 -3.89 3.06 -2.10
N THR A 14 -2.72 2.47 -2.19
CA THR A 14 -2.50 1.02 -2.02
C THR A 14 -2.26 0.60 -0.57
N GLY A 15 -2.67 1.42 0.41
CA GLY A 15 -2.54 1.16 1.85
C GLY A 15 -1.30 1.78 2.48
N ASP A 16 -1.13 1.53 3.78
CA ASP A 16 -0.10 2.11 4.65
C ASP A 16 -0.13 3.65 4.69
N ILE A 17 -1.34 4.21 4.71
CA ILE A 17 -1.61 5.67 4.69
C ILE A 17 -0.98 6.35 5.91
N ALA A 18 -1.12 5.71 7.08
CA ALA A 18 -0.63 6.24 8.36
C ALA A 18 0.83 5.90 8.63
N GLY A 19 1.45 5.04 7.81
CA GLY A 19 2.81 4.59 8.01
C GLY A 19 3.87 5.65 7.66
N TYR A 20 4.98 5.65 8.40
CA TYR A 20 6.21 6.41 8.09
C TYR A 20 6.05 7.93 7.97
N CYS A 21 4.97 8.52 8.47
CA CYS A 21 4.73 9.96 8.41
C CYS A 21 4.69 10.63 9.78
N ALA A 22 4.96 11.93 9.83
CA ALA A 22 4.94 12.71 11.06
C ALA A 22 3.54 13.19 11.45
N GLN A 23 2.58 13.12 10.52
CA GLN A 23 1.20 13.61 10.68
C GLN A 23 0.19 12.54 10.23
N PRO A 24 0.14 11.39 10.94
CA PRO A 24 -0.66 10.25 10.50
C PRO A 24 -2.17 10.54 10.47
N SER A 25 -2.68 11.29 11.45
CA SER A 25 -4.10 11.66 11.50
C SER A 25 -4.47 12.57 10.32
N GLU A 26 -3.66 13.60 10.08
CA GLU A 26 -3.89 14.55 8.99
C GLU A 26 -3.79 13.88 7.61
N CYS A 27 -2.94 12.88 7.45
CA CYS A 27 -2.88 12.11 6.21
C CYS A 27 -4.17 11.33 5.97
N LEU A 28 -4.73 10.70 7.00
CA LEU A 28 -6.00 9.99 6.91
C LEU A 28 -7.16 10.94 6.63
N ASP A 29 -7.22 12.06 7.36
CA ASP A 29 -8.25 13.08 7.18
C ASP A 29 -8.24 13.62 5.74
N LEU A 30 -7.04 13.87 5.17
CA LEU A 30 -6.89 14.33 3.79
C LEU A 30 -7.38 13.30 2.76
N ILE A 31 -7.04 12.03 2.94
CA ILE A 31 -7.47 10.94 2.05
C ILE A 31 -8.99 10.79 2.09
N GLU A 32 -9.61 10.86 3.28
CA GLU A 32 -11.05 10.80 3.46
C GLU A 32 -11.74 12.03 2.86
N GLU A 33 -11.26 13.26 3.16
CA GLU A 33 -11.80 14.52 2.65
C GLU A 33 -11.77 14.59 1.12
N TRP A 34 -10.68 14.16 0.52
CA TRP A 34 -10.54 14.14 -0.94
C TRP A 34 -11.36 13.04 -1.62
N GLY A 35 -11.84 12.06 -0.87
CA GLY A 35 -12.56 10.92 -1.43
C GLY A 35 -11.68 10.04 -2.34
N ILE A 36 -10.40 9.94 -2.02
CA ILE A 36 -9.45 9.06 -2.72
C ILE A 36 -9.85 7.61 -2.46
N HIS A 37 -9.81 6.79 -3.50
CA HIS A 37 -9.98 5.35 -3.35
C HIS A 37 -8.79 4.78 -2.60
N ALA A 38 -9.02 4.19 -1.43
CA ALA A 38 -7.95 3.62 -0.62
C ALA A 38 -8.30 2.19 -0.20
N ILE A 39 -7.27 1.37 -0.02
CA ILE A 39 -7.37 0.06 0.60
C ILE A 39 -6.58 0.05 1.91
N ARG A 40 -6.84 -0.96 2.73
CA ARG A 40 -6.13 -1.19 3.97
C ARG A 40 -4.76 -1.82 3.68
N GLY A 41 -3.69 -1.30 4.33
CA GLY A 41 -2.39 -1.94 4.41
C GLY A 41 -2.20 -2.70 5.72
N ASN A 42 -1.04 -3.28 5.95
CA ASN A 42 -0.73 -4.00 7.20
C ASN A 42 -0.67 -3.05 8.40
N VAL A 43 -0.25 -1.81 8.20
CA VAL A 43 -0.23 -0.79 9.27
C VAL A 43 -1.65 -0.53 9.77
N GLU A 44 -2.59 -0.24 8.88
CA GLU A 44 -3.98 0.00 9.23
C GLU A 44 -4.61 -1.25 9.86
N GLN A 45 -4.35 -2.43 9.31
CA GLN A 45 -4.88 -3.67 9.87
C GLN A 45 -4.42 -3.87 11.31
N ASN A 46 -3.13 -3.71 11.59
CA ASN A 46 -2.59 -3.92 12.94
C ASN A 46 -3.00 -2.82 13.93
N ILE A 47 -3.29 -1.60 13.45
CA ILE A 47 -3.90 -0.57 14.29
C ILE A 47 -5.31 -0.99 14.72
N ILE A 48 -6.14 -1.48 13.80
CA ILE A 48 -7.51 -1.94 14.06
C ILE A 48 -7.52 -3.16 15.00
N ASP A 49 -6.60 -4.10 14.78
CA ASP A 49 -6.46 -5.33 15.57
C ASP A 49 -5.77 -5.09 16.92
N GLU A 50 -5.40 -3.83 17.24
CA GLU A 50 -4.71 -3.40 18.47
C GLU A 50 -3.37 -4.12 18.71
N VAL A 51 -2.74 -4.66 17.67
CA VAL A 51 -1.43 -5.32 17.73
C VAL A 51 -0.33 -4.29 18.00
N ASP A 52 0.73 -4.68 18.71
CA ASP A 52 1.86 -3.78 19.06
C ASP A 52 3.02 -3.80 18.03
N ASP A 53 2.78 -4.36 16.86
CA ASP A 53 3.71 -4.44 15.75
C ASP A 53 3.06 -3.92 14.47
N CYS A 54 3.84 -3.29 13.59
CA CYS A 54 3.31 -2.73 12.34
C CYS A 54 2.85 -3.80 11.32
N GLY A 55 3.21 -5.07 11.52
CA GLY A 55 2.94 -6.15 10.56
C GLY A 55 3.80 -6.11 9.30
N CYS A 56 4.88 -5.34 9.30
CA CYS A 56 5.70 -5.10 8.11
C CYS A 56 6.62 -6.27 7.73
N ASN A 57 6.76 -7.28 8.60
CA ASN A 57 7.62 -8.46 8.38
C ASN A 57 9.09 -8.13 8.06
N PHE A 58 9.64 -7.08 8.65
CA PHE A 58 11.04 -6.72 8.48
C PHE A 58 11.97 -7.76 9.13
N ALA A 59 13.18 -7.92 8.58
CA ALA A 59 14.20 -8.75 9.19
C ALA A 59 14.53 -8.24 10.61
N GLU A 60 14.47 -9.14 11.61
CA GLU A 60 14.70 -8.82 13.02
C GLU A 60 16.07 -8.18 13.22
N GLY A 61 16.12 -7.08 14.01
CA GLY A 61 17.33 -6.30 14.26
C GLY A 61 17.80 -5.45 13.06
N GLY A 62 17.08 -5.48 11.94
CA GLY A 62 17.34 -4.64 10.79
C GLY A 62 16.97 -3.17 11.05
N ARG A 63 17.45 -2.26 10.17
CA ARG A 63 17.17 -0.83 10.30
C ARG A 63 15.66 -0.53 10.26
N CYS A 64 14.94 -1.16 9.34
CA CYS A 64 13.50 -0.97 9.20
C CYS A 64 12.74 -1.51 10.41
N ASP A 65 13.13 -2.66 10.97
CA ASP A 65 12.59 -3.20 12.21
C ASP A 65 12.81 -2.21 13.38
N THR A 66 14.03 -1.72 13.54
CA THR A 66 14.36 -0.74 14.59
C THR A 66 13.52 0.54 14.47
N PHE A 67 13.32 1.05 13.25
CA PHE A 67 12.51 2.25 13.04
C PHE A 67 11.02 1.98 13.25
N SER A 68 10.51 0.83 12.82
CA SER A 68 9.09 0.50 12.99
C SER A 68 8.69 0.44 14.46
N ARG A 69 9.53 -0.08 15.34
CA ARG A 69 9.34 -0.09 16.80
C ARG A 69 9.27 1.32 17.42
N GLN A 70 9.72 2.34 16.70
CA GLN A 70 9.64 3.75 17.15
C GLN A 70 8.43 4.47 16.58
N TRP A 71 8.22 4.37 15.26
CA TRP A 71 7.15 5.13 14.62
C TRP A 71 5.76 4.51 14.80
N PHE A 72 5.62 3.19 14.89
CA PHE A 72 4.31 2.57 15.01
C PHE A 72 3.58 2.92 16.32
N PRO A 73 4.22 2.90 17.51
CA PRO A 73 3.60 3.43 18.72
C PRO A 73 3.25 4.91 18.64
N PHE A 74 4.06 5.71 17.93
CA PHE A 74 3.76 7.12 17.67
C PHE A 74 2.49 7.27 16.84
N VAL A 75 2.33 6.49 15.77
CA VAL A 75 1.12 6.47 14.94
C VAL A 75 -0.09 6.11 15.79
N LYS A 76 -0.07 4.99 16.51
CA LYS A 76 -1.19 4.55 17.39
C LYS A 76 -1.61 5.65 18.36
N LYS A 77 -0.64 6.33 18.99
CA LYS A 77 -0.90 7.41 19.95
C LYS A 77 -1.56 8.64 19.32
N ASN A 78 -1.32 8.92 18.04
CA ASN A 78 -1.82 10.10 17.35
C ASN A 78 -3.09 9.81 16.52
N MET A 79 -3.67 8.61 16.60
CA MET A 79 -4.95 8.28 15.99
C MET A 79 -6.11 8.85 16.82
N THR A 80 -7.06 9.47 16.13
CA THR A 80 -8.35 9.86 16.70
C THR A 80 -9.37 8.71 16.56
N SER A 81 -10.47 8.75 17.32
CA SER A 81 -11.55 7.79 17.13
C SER A 81 -12.17 7.86 15.73
N SER A 82 -12.17 9.05 15.11
CA SER A 82 -12.63 9.22 13.72
C SER A 82 -11.71 8.48 12.75
N ASN A 83 -10.38 8.61 12.93
CA ASN A 83 -9.43 7.88 12.10
C ASN A 83 -9.63 6.36 12.19
N ILE A 84 -9.80 5.81 13.40
CA ILE A 84 -10.05 4.38 13.57
C ILE A 84 -11.33 3.96 12.83
N GLN A 85 -12.43 4.71 12.98
CA GLN A 85 -13.66 4.44 12.26
C GLN A 85 -13.52 4.51 10.72
N TYR A 86 -12.64 5.39 10.23
CA TYR A 86 -12.29 5.44 8.81
C TYR A 86 -11.51 4.21 8.37
N LEU A 87 -10.48 3.82 9.13
CA LEU A 87 -9.69 2.62 8.84
C LEU A 87 -10.55 1.35 8.79
N GLU A 88 -11.50 1.21 9.70
CA GLU A 88 -12.42 0.06 9.74
C GLU A 88 -13.29 -0.06 8.47
N LYS A 89 -13.59 1.07 7.81
CA LYS A 89 -14.37 1.11 6.57
C LYS A 89 -13.54 0.80 5.32
N LEU A 90 -12.22 0.90 5.38
CA LEU A 90 -11.37 0.66 4.23
C LEU A 90 -11.46 -0.81 3.78
N PRO A 91 -11.66 -1.08 2.48
CA PRO A 91 -11.63 -2.43 1.96
C PRO A 91 -10.21 -3.01 1.96
N ASN A 92 -10.08 -4.33 1.99
CA ASN A 92 -8.79 -5.02 1.85
C ASN A 92 -8.27 -5.00 0.41
N PHE A 93 -9.16 -4.80 -0.56
CA PHE A 93 -8.84 -4.73 -1.98
C PHE A 93 -9.90 -3.95 -2.76
N ILE A 94 -9.52 -3.48 -3.93
CA ILE A 94 -10.43 -2.88 -4.92
C ILE A 94 -10.30 -3.67 -6.22
N SER A 95 -11.41 -3.80 -6.98
CA SER A 95 -11.36 -4.34 -8.33
C SER A 95 -12.16 -3.46 -9.28
N PHE A 96 -11.61 -3.22 -10.46
CA PHE A 96 -12.28 -2.45 -11.51
C PHE A 96 -11.82 -2.91 -12.90
N TYR A 97 -12.45 -2.40 -13.95
CA TYR A 97 -12.03 -2.64 -15.32
C TYR A 97 -11.37 -1.39 -15.90
N TYR A 98 -10.22 -1.58 -16.52
CA TYR A 98 -9.51 -0.57 -17.29
C TYR A 98 -9.06 -1.15 -18.64
N ALA A 99 -9.39 -0.47 -19.74
CA ALA A 99 -9.07 -0.92 -21.10
C ALA A 99 -9.43 -2.40 -21.37
N LYS A 100 -10.59 -2.85 -20.89
CA LYS A 100 -11.12 -4.23 -20.98
C LYS A 100 -10.34 -5.27 -20.14
N LYS A 101 -9.36 -4.86 -19.37
CA LYS A 101 -8.63 -5.70 -18.41
C LYS A 101 -9.21 -5.53 -17.02
N LYS A 102 -9.33 -6.63 -16.28
CA LYS A 102 -9.71 -6.59 -14.87
C LYS A 102 -8.47 -6.27 -14.03
N VAL A 103 -8.55 -5.21 -13.26
CA VAL A 103 -7.52 -4.75 -12.34
C VAL A 103 -7.90 -5.12 -10.92
N ARG A 104 -6.95 -5.66 -10.16
CA ARG A 104 -7.03 -5.92 -8.73
C ARG A 104 -6.00 -5.07 -8.02
N VAL A 105 -6.43 -4.32 -7.02
CA VAL A 105 -5.56 -3.54 -6.13
C VAL A 105 -5.44 -4.28 -4.81
N VAL A 106 -4.22 -4.57 -4.38
CA VAL A 106 -3.89 -5.22 -3.12
C VAL A 106 -2.78 -4.44 -2.42
N HIS A 107 -2.60 -4.62 -1.10
CA HIS A 107 -1.46 -3.97 -0.43
C HIS A 107 -0.16 -4.72 -0.72
N GLY A 108 0.04 -5.92 -0.22
CA GLY A 108 1.18 -6.79 -0.52
C GLY A 108 0.88 -7.70 -1.71
N SER A 109 0.12 -8.76 -1.45
CA SER A 109 -0.34 -9.70 -2.47
C SER A 109 -1.81 -10.11 -2.23
N GLU A 110 -2.38 -10.92 -3.12
CA GLU A 110 -3.73 -11.49 -2.94
C GLU A 110 -3.74 -12.51 -1.79
N GLU A 111 -2.63 -13.20 -1.54
CA GLU A 111 -2.53 -14.22 -0.50
C GLU A 111 -2.21 -13.61 0.88
N HIS A 112 -1.34 -12.59 0.92
CA HIS A 112 -0.86 -12.03 2.19
C HIS A 112 -0.66 -10.51 2.11
N ILE A 113 -1.27 -9.79 3.05
CA ILE A 113 -1.21 -8.33 3.11
C ILE A 113 0.22 -7.80 3.27
N SER A 114 1.11 -8.53 3.94
CA SER A 114 2.50 -8.14 4.20
C SER A 114 3.52 -8.90 3.34
N GLU A 115 3.11 -9.46 2.21
CA GLU A 115 4.03 -10.13 1.30
C GLU A 115 4.82 -9.12 0.47
N PHE A 116 6.16 -9.20 0.58
CA PHE A 116 7.04 -8.41 -0.28
C PHE A 116 7.13 -9.02 -1.68
N VAL A 117 6.56 -8.34 -2.66
CA VAL A 117 6.69 -8.71 -4.08
C VAL A 117 7.53 -7.66 -4.79
N PHE A 118 8.69 -8.09 -5.30
CA PHE A 118 9.63 -7.26 -6.05
C PHE A 118 9.65 -7.64 -7.53
N LYS A 119 10.30 -6.83 -8.34
CA LYS A 119 10.54 -7.18 -9.75
C LYS A 119 11.27 -8.51 -9.89
N SER A 120 12.21 -8.80 -8.98
CA SER A 120 12.99 -10.04 -8.94
C SER A 120 12.24 -11.26 -8.38
N THR A 121 11.05 -11.07 -7.81
CA THR A 121 10.21 -12.19 -7.36
C THR A 121 9.84 -13.07 -8.55
N PRO A 122 9.99 -14.41 -8.46
CA PRO A 122 9.66 -15.33 -9.54
C PRO A 122 8.27 -15.09 -10.11
N TRP A 123 8.13 -15.17 -11.44
CA TRP A 123 6.85 -14.89 -12.11
C TRP A 123 5.72 -15.82 -11.66
N GLU A 124 6.04 -17.06 -11.33
CA GLU A 124 5.09 -18.07 -10.86
C GLU A 124 4.31 -17.62 -9.60
N ILE A 125 4.95 -16.84 -8.72
CA ILE A 125 4.31 -16.25 -7.54
C ILE A 125 3.35 -15.16 -7.97
N LYS A 126 3.75 -14.28 -8.87
CA LYS A 126 2.91 -13.20 -9.41
C LYS A 126 1.69 -13.78 -10.16
N GLU A 127 1.92 -14.74 -11.04
CA GLU A 127 0.89 -15.40 -11.83
C GLU A 127 -0.13 -16.13 -10.93
N ARG A 128 0.33 -16.81 -9.87
CA ARG A 128 -0.57 -17.45 -8.90
C ARG A 128 -1.51 -16.44 -8.24
N ASN A 129 -1.01 -15.30 -7.79
CA ASN A 129 -1.81 -14.25 -7.18
C ASN A 129 -2.79 -13.61 -8.19
N ILE A 130 -2.36 -13.38 -9.43
CA ILE A 130 -3.21 -12.88 -10.52
C ILE A 130 -4.36 -13.86 -10.78
N ASN A 131 -4.07 -15.16 -10.85
CA ASN A 131 -5.06 -16.20 -11.06
C ASN A 131 -6.04 -16.33 -9.88
N LEU A 132 -5.55 -16.24 -8.63
CA LEU A 132 -6.40 -16.27 -7.43
C LEU A 132 -7.40 -15.10 -7.42
N SER A 133 -6.95 -13.90 -7.78
CA SER A 133 -7.80 -12.71 -7.87
C SER A 133 -8.70 -12.69 -9.12
N GLN A 134 -8.51 -13.65 -10.03
CA GLN A 134 -9.19 -13.68 -11.34
C GLN A 134 -9.07 -12.33 -12.06
N SER A 135 -7.87 -11.75 -12.07
CA SER A 135 -7.58 -10.47 -12.71
C SER A 135 -6.58 -10.61 -13.85
N ASP A 136 -6.40 -9.58 -14.64
CA ASP A 136 -5.35 -9.47 -15.66
C ASP A 136 -4.17 -8.65 -15.17
N ILE A 137 -4.44 -7.76 -14.19
CA ILE A 137 -3.48 -6.81 -13.66
C ILE A 137 -3.60 -6.79 -12.14
N ILE A 138 -2.47 -6.89 -11.43
CA ILE A 138 -2.38 -6.52 -10.02
C ILE A 138 -1.64 -5.18 -9.89
N LEU A 139 -2.25 -4.26 -9.11
CA LEU A 139 -1.60 -3.07 -8.57
C LEU A 139 -1.31 -3.34 -7.10
N SER A 140 -0.04 -3.23 -6.69
CA SER A 140 0.36 -3.47 -5.30
C SER A 140 1.14 -2.28 -4.72
N GLY A 141 1.31 -2.30 -3.40
CA GLY A 141 2.16 -1.39 -2.62
C GLY A 141 3.21 -2.18 -1.85
N HIS A 142 3.30 -1.94 -0.54
CA HIS A 142 4.09 -2.60 0.50
C HIS A 142 5.60 -2.64 0.25
N ALA A 143 6.08 -3.11 -0.90
CA ALA A 143 7.50 -3.28 -1.18
C ALA A 143 8.30 -1.97 -1.30
N GLY A 144 7.64 -0.83 -1.43
CA GLY A 144 8.23 0.51 -1.44
C GLY A 144 9.06 0.86 -2.67
N ILE A 145 9.35 -0.10 -3.56
CA ILE A 145 10.12 0.11 -4.80
C ILE A 145 9.17 -0.01 -5.98
N PRO A 146 8.99 1.07 -6.78
CA PRO A 146 8.11 1.02 -7.93
C PRO A 146 8.68 0.12 -9.03
N PHE A 147 7.82 -0.70 -9.62
CA PHE A 147 8.18 -1.50 -10.79
C PHE A 147 6.96 -1.89 -11.60
N ALA A 148 7.21 -2.24 -12.86
CA ALA A 148 6.28 -2.94 -13.73
C ALA A 148 6.91 -4.25 -14.20
N ASP A 149 6.12 -5.32 -14.19
CA ASP A 149 6.49 -6.63 -14.71
C ASP A 149 5.32 -7.21 -15.51
N GLN A 150 5.61 -7.97 -16.55
CA GLN A 150 4.57 -8.53 -17.41
C GLN A 150 5.02 -9.82 -18.08
N LYS A 151 4.06 -10.74 -18.27
CA LYS A 151 4.24 -11.98 -19.03
C LYS A 151 2.88 -12.44 -19.55
N ASP A 152 2.83 -12.89 -20.80
CA ASP A 152 1.65 -13.50 -21.43
C ASP A 152 0.34 -12.67 -21.29
N GLY A 153 0.47 -11.33 -21.31
CA GLY A 153 -0.66 -10.41 -21.19
C GLY A 153 -1.14 -10.12 -19.77
N LEU A 154 -0.55 -10.78 -18.77
CA LEU A 154 -0.74 -10.50 -17.35
C LEU A 154 0.28 -9.47 -16.86
N HIS A 155 -0.09 -8.64 -15.86
CA HIS A 155 0.76 -7.56 -15.39
C HIS A 155 0.78 -7.50 -13.86
N TRP A 156 1.96 -7.18 -13.32
CA TRP A 156 2.14 -6.79 -11.93
C TRP A 156 2.79 -5.41 -11.86
N LEU A 157 2.12 -4.46 -11.19
CA LEU A 157 2.62 -3.11 -11.00
C LEU A 157 2.73 -2.82 -9.50
N ASN A 158 3.85 -2.29 -9.07
CA ASN A 158 3.98 -1.77 -7.70
C ASN A 158 4.07 -0.26 -7.76
N ALA A 159 3.27 0.42 -6.94
CA ALA A 159 3.18 1.87 -6.92
C ALA A 159 4.40 2.55 -6.26
N GLY A 160 5.20 1.79 -5.51
CA GLY A 160 6.25 2.36 -4.68
C GLY A 160 5.70 3.04 -3.44
N VAL A 161 6.44 4.00 -2.89
CA VAL A 161 6.08 4.74 -1.69
C VAL A 161 6.19 6.24 -1.93
N ILE A 162 5.23 7.00 -1.42
CA ILE A 162 5.19 8.47 -1.59
C ILE A 162 5.71 9.22 -0.34
N GLY A 163 5.58 8.62 0.85
CA GLY A 163 5.94 9.28 2.13
C GLY A 163 7.43 9.27 2.46
N MET A 164 8.24 8.49 1.75
CA MET A 164 9.69 8.36 1.94
C MET A 164 10.36 8.02 0.61
N PRO A 165 11.66 8.34 0.43
CA PRO A 165 12.40 7.90 -0.76
C PRO A 165 12.37 6.38 -0.90
N ALA A 166 12.15 5.88 -2.10
CA ALA A 166 12.27 4.46 -2.39
C ALA A 166 13.70 3.98 -2.09
N ASN A 167 13.84 2.73 -1.66
CA ASN A 167 15.17 2.16 -1.35
C ASN A 167 15.94 1.79 -2.63
N ASP A 168 16.00 2.71 -3.57
CA ASP A 168 16.68 2.60 -4.88
C ASP A 168 17.90 3.52 -4.99
N GLY A 169 18.24 4.23 -3.89
CA GLY A 169 19.34 5.18 -3.82
C GLY A 169 19.00 6.60 -4.30
N ALA A 170 17.78 6.84 -4.78
CA ALA A 170 17.29 8.16 -5.11
C ALA A 170 16.84 8.93 -3.85
N THR A 171 16.70 10.24 -3.99
CA THR A 171 16.13 11.11 -2.95
C THR A 171 14.68 11.50 -3.26
N ASP A 172 14.21 11.14 -4.43
CA ASP A 172 12.86 11.41 -4.90
C ASP A 172 11.88 10.31 -4.49
N VAL A 173 10.59 10.63 -4.46
CA VAL A 173 9.50 9.69 -4.25
C VAL A 173 8.82 9.36 -5.58
N TRP A 174 8.11 8.23 -5.62
CA TRP A 174 7.47 7.72 -6.82
C TRP A 174 5.95 7.65 -6.69
N TYR A 175 5.28 7.78 -7.82
CA TYR A 175 3.86 7.44 -7.99
C TYR A 175 3.62 6.89 -9.41
N LEU A 176 2.58 6.08 -9.59
CA LEU A 176 2.14 5.55 -10.88
C LEU A 176 0.88 6.25 -11.36
#